data_cafbdf204dcb89ede234b22959555324
#
_entry.id   cafbdf204dcb89ede234b22959555324
#
_cell.length_a   1.000
_cell.length_b   1.000
_cell.length_c   1.000
_cell.angle_alpha   90.00
_cell.angle_beta   90.00
_cell.angle_gamma   90.00
#
_symmetry.space_group_name_H-M   'P 1'
#
loop_
_entity.id
_entity.type
_entity.pdbx_description
1 polymer ?
#
loop_
_entity_poly.entity_id
_entity_poly.type
_entity_poly.pdbx_seq_one_letter_code
_entity_poly.pdbx_strand_id
1 'polypeptide(L)'
;PEHTLSHLYNFTGKGDFSTLLDATLIDIANINADTFSVTTSGKSKVNIFSAITTFVTDQQKRDEFAKSLMRNVASFNFEHVFIEKYDFFSRIFEHLLKGFNNAGGGKYAEYYTPRAIAQVMARLLVGDNADLRGVTCYDPSAGTGTLLMALAHQIGEDRCSIYSQDISEKSSEMLRLNLILNSLSASLPNVVQGNTLTEPSHTELSGALKKFDFIVSNPPFKLDFPEYRDTLAADTIRFWAGVPNKVKKINPEKPQMGIYLCFLQHVINSLKDTGKSAVVVPTGFITSKKRNNVVAY
;
A
#
# COMPACT_ATOMS: atom_id res chain seq x y z
N PRO A 1 -28.38 11.35 8.53
CA PRO A 1 -29.06 11.60 7.25
C PRO A 1 -28.36 12.69 6.43
N GLU A 2 -27.76 13.70 7.08
CA GLU A 2 -27.16 14.86 6.41
C GLU A 2 -25.87 14.53 5.62
N HIS A 3 -25.19 13.45 5.97
CA HIS A 3 -23.94 12.99 5.34
C HIS A 3 -24.17 11.82 4.37
N THR A 4 -25.37 11.68 3.80
CA THR A 4 -25.63 10.65 2.78
C THR A 4 -25.43 11.19 1.38
N LEU A 5 -25.01 10.29 0.45
CA LEU A 5 -24.87 10.62 -0.97
C LEU A 5 -26.18 11.20 -1.56
N SER A 6 -27.33 10.64 -1.18
CA SER A 6 -28.64 11.14 -1.61
C SER A 6 -28.95 12.54 -1.11
N HIS A 7 -28.56 12.86 0.13
CA HIS A 7 -28.69 14.21 0.67
C HIS A 7 -27.85 15.21 -0.13
N LEU A 8 -26.57 14.93 -0.32
CA LEU A 8 -25.68 15.78 -1.12
C LEU A 8 -26.20 15.97 -2.55
N TYR A 9 -26.71 14.91 -3.18
CA TYR A 9 -27.26 14.99 -4.54
C TYR A 9 -28.39 16.02 -4.66
N ASN A 10 -29.24 16.14 -3.66
CA ASN A 10 -30.34 17.11 -3.63
C ASN A 10 -29.84 18.57 -3.60
N PHE A 11 -28.60 18.83 -3.22
CA PHE A 11 -28.01 20.16 -3.18
C PHE A 11 -27.22 20.52 -4.45
N THR A 12 -27.10 19.64 -5.42
CA THR A 12 -26.35 19.92 -6.66
C THR A 12 -26.90 21.10 -7.47
N GLY A 13 -28.15 21.51 -7.24
CA GLY A 13 -28.76 22.68 -7.87
C GLY A 13 -28.43 24.02 -7.20
N LYS A 14 -27.79 24.03 -6.00
CA LYS A 14 -27.48 25.24 -5.23
C LYS A 14 -26.07 25.75 -5.56
N GLY A 15 -25.85 27.06 -5.30
CA GLY A 15 -24.49 27.64 -5.32
C GLY A 15 -23.61 27.08 -4.22
N ASP A 16 -22.30 27.26 -4.33
CA ASP A 16 -21.28 26.79 -3.37
C ASP A 16 -21.30 25.29 -3.07
N PHE A 17 -21.75 24.48 -4.04
CA PHE A 17 -21.83 23.04 -3.87
C PHE A 17 -20.47 22.38 -3.62
N SER A 18 -19.39 22.92 -4.21
CA SER A 18 -18.03 22.46 -3.98
C SER A 18 -17.60 22.56 -2.51
N THR A 19 -17.95 23.68 -1.87
CA THR A 19 -17.68 23.90 -0.44
C THR A 19 -18.46 22.91 0.43
N LEU A 20 -19.74 22.68 0.10
CA LEU A 20 -20.56 21.70 0.82
C LEU A 20 -20.02 20.27 0.66
N LEU A 21 -19.62 19.89 -0.55
CA LEU A 21 -19.05 18.56 -0.82
C LEU A 21 -17.76 18.33 -0.02
N ASP A 22 -16.82 19.29 -0.09
CA ASP A 22 -15.55 19.20 0.64
C ASP A 22 -15.76 19.14 2.17
N ALA A 23 -16.63 20.00 2.71
CA ALA A 23 -16.96 19.99 4.13
C ALA A 23 -17.57 18.65 4.57
N THR A 24 -18.51 18.12 3.78
CA THR A 24 -19.15 16.83 4.09
C THR A 24 -18.17 15.67 4.08
N LEU A 25 -17.23 15.64 3.13
CA LEU A 25 -16.19 14.59 3.08
C LEU A 25 -15.27 14.66 4.31
N ILE A 26 -14.87 15.86 4.70
CA ILE A 26 -14.06 16.10 5.90
C ILE A 26 -14.83 15.69 7.17
N ASP A 27 -16.10 16.02 7.27
CA ASP A 27 -16.95 15.63 8.41
C ASP A 27 -17.12 14.12 8.49
N ILE A 28 -17.34 13.43 7.37
CA ILE A 28 -17.40 11.97 7.32
C ILE A 28 -16.07 11.36 7.83
N ALA A 29 -14.93 11.91 7.40
CA ALA A 29 -13.63 11.45 7.87
C ALA A 29 -13.44 11.67 9.38
N ASN A 30 -13.85 12.82 9.90
CA ASN A 30 -13.72 13.15 11.32
C ASN A 30 -14.63 12.28 12.20
N ILE A 31 -15.89 12.07 11.81
CA ILE A 31 -16.84 11.23 12.54
C ILE A 31 -16.37 9.78 12.59
N ASN A 32 -15.68 9.33 11.54
CA ASN A 32 -15.18 7.96 11.41
C ASN A 32 -13.64 7.91 11.44
N ALA A 33 -13.00 8.74 12.25
CA ALA A 33 -11.54 8.90 12.25
C ALA A 33 -10.76 7.60 12.46
N ASP A 34 -11.30 6.65 13.22
CA ASP A 34 -10.66 5.34 13.42
C ASP A 34 -10.62 4.49 12.14
N THR A 35 -11.58 4.70 11.24
CA THR A 35 -11.66 4.02 9.94
C THR A 35 -10.92 4.79 8.85
N PHE A 36 -11.16 6.11 8.78
CA PHE A 36 -10.66 6.98 7.71
C PHE A 36 -9.44 7.81 8.10
N SER A 37 -8.58 7.28 8.96
CA SER A 37 -7.25 7.84 9.21
C SER A 37 -6.15 6.81 9.07
N VAL A 38 -4.95 7.23 8.70
CA VAL A 38 -3.74 6.41 8.66
C VAL A 38 -2.88 6.74 9.88
N THR A 39 -2.39 5.71 10.55
CA THR A 39 -1.42 5.88 11.64
C THR A 39 -0.02 5.98 11.03
N THR A 40 0.71 7.04 11.37
CA THR A 40 2.12 7.19 10.99
C THR A 40 3.03 6.42 11.94
N SER A 41 4.28 6.16 11.54
CA SER A 41 5.30 5.58 12.42
C SER A 41 5.53 6.41 13.69
N GLY A 42 5.32 7.73 13.62
CA GLY A 42 5.31 8.66 14.77
C GLY A 42 4.05 8.60 15.64
N LYS A 43 3.15 7.62 15.41
CA LYS A 43 1.88 7.41 16.13
C LYS A 43 0.86 8.55 16.00
N SER A 44 1.03 9.48 15.09
CA SER A 44 0.00 10.46 14.74
C SER A 44 -1.00 9.85 13.74
N LYS A 45 -2.25 10.37 13.76
CA LYS A 45 -3.29 9.98 12.80
C LYS A 45 -3.45 11.07 11.75
N VAL A 46 -3.51 10.68 10.48
CA VAL A 46 -3.76 11.56 9.33
C VAL A 46 -5.06 11.12 8.66
N ASN A 47 -5.99 12.05 8.46
CA ASN A 47 -7.25 11.74 7.77
C ASN A 47 -6.99 11.44 6.29
N ILE A 48 -7.66 10.41 5.75
CA ILE A 48 -7.54 10.01 4.35
C ILE A 48 -8.39 10.86 3.40
N PHE A 49 -9.37 11.60 3.92
CA PHE A 49 -10.15 12.53 3.12
C PHE A 49 -9.71 13.97 3.37
N SER A 50 -9.49 14.67 2.29
CA SER A 50 -9.21 16.10 2.24
C SER A 50 -10.19 16.78 1.27
N ALA A 51 -10.16 18.09 1.20
CA ALA A 51 -10.91 18.84 0.21
C ALA A 51 -10.49 18.41 -1.21
N ILE A 52 -11.41 17.81 -1.96
CA ILE A 52 -11.12 17.21 -3.29
C ILE A 52 -11.34 18.20 -4.44
N THR A 53 -11.94 19.36 -4.17
CA THR A 53 -12.23 20.35 -5.21
C THR A 53 -11.20 21.48 -5.28
N THR A 54 -10.34 21.62 -4.29
CA THR A 54 -9.42 22.76 -4.13
C THR A 54 -8.33 22.87 -5.20
N PHE A 55 -8.04 21.80 -5.94
CA PHE A 55 -7.11 21.83 -7.08
C PHE A 55 -7.68 22.61 -8.28
N VAL A 56 -9.01 22.83 -8.33
CA VAL A 56 -9.64 23.69 -9.32
C VAL A 56 -9.67 25.12 -8.76
N THR A 57 -8.80 25.98 -9.26
CA THR A 57 -8.60 27.34 -8.71
C THR A 57 -9.77 28.29 -9.00
N ASP A 58 -10.43 28.15 -10.15
CA ASP A 58 -11.59 28.93 -10.55
C ASP A 58 -12.85 28.44 -9.82
N GLN A 59 -13.51 29.31 -9.04
CA GLN A 59 -14.65 28.93 -8.19
C GLN A 59 -15.86 28.41 -8.99
N GLN A 60 -16.17 29.00 -10.13
CA GLN A 60 -17.28 28.54 -10.95
C GLN A 60 -17.02 27.16 -11.55
N LYS A 61 -15.81 26.93 -12.05
CA LYS A 61 -15.37 25.62 -12.56
C LYS A 61 -15.28 24.59 -11.43
N ARG A 62 -14.92 25.00 -10.23
CA ARG A 62 -14.89 24.15 -9.04
C ARG A 62 -16.27 23.61 -8.72
N ASP A 63 -17.29 24.46 -8.74
CA ASP A 63 -18.68 24.07 -8.53
C ASP A 63 -19.20 23.13 -9.64
N GLU A 64 -18.89 23.43 -10.90
CA GLU A 64 -19.24 22.58 -12.04
C GLU A 64 -18.58 21.21 -11.94
N PHE A 65 -17.31 21.16 -11.56
CA PHE A 65 -16.57 19.92 -11.30
C PHE A 65 -17.24 19.11 -10.19
N ALA A 66 -17.52 19.71 -9.05
CA ALA A 66 -18.15 19.05 -7.91
C ALA A 66 -19.53 18.47 -8.26
N LYS A 67 -20.36 19.23 -8.99
CA LYS A 67 -21.67 18.79 -9.47
C LYS A 67 -21.57 17.64 -10.47
N SER A 68 -20.62 17.71 -11.39
CA SER A 68 -20.37 16.65 -12.37
C SER A 68 -19.89 15.37 -11.68
N LEU A 69 -18.94 15.47 -10.74
CA LEU A 69 -18.45 14.36 -9.94
C LEU A 69 -19.60 13.68 -9.20
N MET A 70 -20.43 14.47 -8.47
CA MET A 70 -21.56 13.93 -7.73
C MET A 70 -22.58 13.21 -8.61
N ARG A 71 -22.91 13.76 -9.77
CA ARG A 71 -23.83 13.12 -10.73
C ARG A 71 -23.27 11.79 -11.23
N ASN A 72 -21.99 11.75 -11.60
CA ASN A 72 -21.35 10.53 -12.07
C ASN A 72 -21.29 9.45 -10.98
N VAL A 73 -20.92 9.83 -9.75
CA VAL A 73 -20.90 8.88 -8.62
C VAL A 73 -22.31 8.39 -8.29
N ALA A 74 -23.32 9.26 -8.29
CA ALA A 74 -24.71 8.89 -8.00
C ALA A 74 -25.35 8.00 -9.10
N SER A 75 -24.85 8.08 -10.33
CA SER A 75 -25.32 7.22 -11.44
C SER A 75 -24.66 5.82 -11.45
N PHE A 76 -23.60 5.62 -10.67
CA PHE A 76 -22.86 4.37 -10.65
C PHE A 76 -23.42 3.42 -9.58
N ASN A 77 -23.65 2.15 -9.96
CA ASN A 77 -24.03 1.11 -9.01
C ASN A 77 -22.77 0.44 -8.44
N PHE A 78 -22.47 0.70 -7.16
CA PHE A 78 -21.33 0.13 -6.45
C PHE A 78 -21.57 -1.27 -5.89
N GLU A 79 -22.79 -1.82 -6.00
CA GLU A 79 -23.14 -3.12 -5.41
C GLU A 79 -22.21 -4.24 -5.87
N HIS A 80 -21.89 -4.27 -7.16
CA HIS A 80 -20.98 -5.27 -7.72
C HIS A 80 -19.55 -5.16 -7.16
N VAL A 81 -19.10 -3.99 -6.77
CA VAL A 81 -17.76 -3.79 -6.18
C VAL A 81 -17.64 -4.53 -4.84
N PHE A 82 -18.73 -4.55 -4.06
CA PHE A 82 -18.76 -5.23 -2.76
C PHE A 82 -19.01 -6.74 -2.88
N ILE A 83 -19.70 -7.18 -3.92
CA ILE A 83 -20.01 -8.61 -4.15
C ILE A 83 -18.80 -9.36 -4.70
N GLU A 84 -18.05 -8.76 -5.63
CA GLU A 84 -16.93 -9.42 -6.31
C GLU A 84 -15.68 -9.58 -5.44
N LYS A 85 -15.64 -8.99 -4.24
CA LYS A 85 -14.54 -9.11 -3.28
C LYS A 85 -13.18 -9.16 -3.94
N TYR A 86 -12.69 -8.04 -4.46
CA TYR A 86 -11.36 -8.02 -5.02
C TYR A 86 -10.72 -6.64 -5.00
N ASP A 87 -9.42 -6.59 -5.31
CA ASP A 87 -8.63 -5.39 -5.32
C ASP A 87 -9.14 -4.35 -6.34
N PHE A 88 -10.07 -3.51 -5.89
CA PHE A 88 -10.72 -2.48 -6.67
C PHE A 88 -9.72 -1.46 -7.21
N PHE A 89 -8.76 -1.04 -6.38
CA PHE A 89 -7.79 -0.04 -6.77
C PHE A 89 -6.79 -0.57 -7.79
N SER A 90 -6.42 -1.85 -7.72
CA SER A 90 -5.59 -2.49 -8.73
C SER A 90 -6.19 -2.40 -10.12
N ARG A 91 -7.51 -2.63 -10.25
CA ARG A 91 -8.20 -2.51 -11.54
C ARG A 91 -8.25 -1.09 -12.07
N ILE A 92 -8.52 -0.12 -11.20
CA ILE A 92 -8.49 1.30 -11.59
C ILE A 92 -7.08 1.66 -12.06
N PHE A 93 -6.05 1.25 -11.32
CA PHE A 93 -4.65 1.50 -11.70
C PHE A 93 -4.28 0.82 -13.02
N GLU A 94 -4.64 -0.45 -13.22
CA GLU A 94 -4.39 -1.13 -14.51
C GLU A 94 -5.07 -0.42 -15.67
N HIS A 95 -6.29 0.06 -15.47
CA HIS A 95 -7.03 0.81 -16.48
C HIS A 95 -6.35 2.15 -16.80
N LEU A 96 -5.96 2.89 -15.78
CA LEU A 96 -5.25 4.17 -15.93
C LEU A 96 -3.88 3.97 -16.56
N LEU A 97 -3.10 2.97 -16.15
CA LEU A 97 -1.79 2.66 -16.73
C LEU A 97 -1.87 2.29 -18.20
N LYS A 98 -2.92 1.56 -18.64
CA LYS A 98 -3.15 1.29 -20.07
C LYS A 98 -3.35 2.57 -20.85
N GLY A 99 -4.10 3.53 -20.29
CA GLY A 99 -4.29 4.85 -20.90
C GLY A 99 -2.99 5.67 -20.95
N PHE A 100 -2.22 5.69 -19.87
CA PHE A 100 -0.95 6.44 -19.78
C PHE A 100 0.19 5.83 -20.60
N ASN A 101 0.30 4.51 -20.70
CA ASN A 101 1.30 3.85 -21.56
C ASN A 101 1.08 4.16 -23.04
N ASN A 102 -0.17 4.31 -23.47
CA ASN A 102 -0.51 4.76 -24.82
C ASN A 102 -0.13 6.23 -25.05
N ALA A 103 0.06 7.03 -24.00
CA ALA A 103 0.46 8.44 -24.04
C ALA A 103 1.96 8.69 -23.75
N GLY A 104 2.82 7.65 -23.66
CA GLY A 104 4.27 7.78 -23.54
C GLY A 104 4.83 8.00 -22.11
N GLY A 105 4.05 7.78 -21.05
CA GLY A 105 4.41 8.04 -19.66
C GLY A 105 4.88 6.83 -18.85
N GLY A 106 5.98 6.17 -19.24
CA GLY A 106 6.44 4.91 -18.61
C GLY A 106 6.94 4.97 -17.15
N LYS A 107 6.91 6.10 -16.45
CA LYS A 107 7.47 6.25 -15.09
C LYS A 107 6.58 5.73 -13.94
N TYR A 108 5.29 5.53 -14.16
CA TYR A 108 4.35 5.12 -13.10
C TYR A 108 4.21 3.60 -12.93
N ALA A 109 4.76 2.81 -13.85
CA ALA A 109 4.69 1.35 -13.82
C ALA A 109 5.63 0.70 -12.78
N GLU A 110 6.62 1.42 -12.26
CA GLU A 110 7.64 0.86 -11.35
C GLU A 110 7.09 0.51 -9.96
N TYR A 111 5.93 1.03 -9.57
CA TYR A 111 5.37 0.88 -8.22
C TYR A 111 4.10 0.01 -8.16
N TYR A 112 3.70 -0.55 -9.29
CA TYR A 112 2.48 -1.34 -9.36
C TYR A 112 2.80 -2.83 -9.53
N THR A 113 2.18 -3.66 -8.70
CA THR A 113 2.28 -5.12 -8.85
C THR A 113 1.13 -5.64 -9.69
N PRO A 114 1.38 -6.23 -10.88
CA PRO A 114 0.32 -6.82 -11.69
C PRO A 114 -0.47 -7.88 -10.90
N ARG A 115 -1.79 -7.83 -10.99
CA ARG A 115 -2.69 -8.74 -10.27
C ARG A 115 -2.37 -10.21 -10.52
N ALA A 116 -2.00 -10.57 -11.76
CA ALA A 116 -1.62 -11.94 -12.10
C ALA A 116 -0.42 -12.44 -11.26
N ILE A 117 0.58 -11.58 -11.04
CA ILE A 117 1.73 -11.90 -10.20
C ILE A 117 1.29 -12.08 -8.74
N ALA A 118 0.44 -11.18 -8.23
CA ALA A 118 -0.09 -11.28 -6.87
C ALA A 118 -0.86 -12.58 -6.64
N GLN A 119 -1.70 -12.99 -7.59
CA GLN A 119 -2.43 -14.27 -7.52
C GLN A 119 -1.51 -15.48 -7.55
N VAL A 120 -0.47 -15.48 -8.39
CA VAL A 120 0.53 -16.57 -8.43
C VAL A 120 1.25 -16.66 -7.09
N MET A 121 1.72 -15.53 -6.53
CA MET A 121 2.40 -15.51 -5.24
C MET A 121 1.49 -16.03 -4.12
N ALA A 122 0.24 -15.58 -4.06
CA ALA A 122 -0.72 -16.03 -3.05
C ALA A 122 -0.97 -17.55 -3.14
N ARG A 123 -1.20 -18.09 -4.33
CA ARG A 123 -1.39 -19.53 -4.55
C ARG A 123 -0.16 -20.36 -4.16
N LEU A 124 1.04 -19.90 -4.47
CA LEU A 124 2.28 -20.58 -4.10
C LEU A 124 2.49 -20.62 -2.58
N LEU A 125 2.13 -19.55 -1.88
CA LEU A 125 2.28 -19.47 -0.42
C LEU A 125 1.25 -20.34 0.30
N VAL A 126 0.00 -20.22 -0.06
CA VAL A 126 -1.13 -20.90 0.62
C VAL A 126 -1.20 -22.37 0.20
N GLY A 127 -0.95 -22.68 -1.08
CA GLY A 127 -1.10 -24.02 -1.63
C GLY A 127 -2.54 -24.51 -1.50
N ASP A 128 -2.70 -25.83 -1.31
CA ASP A 128 -3.98 -26.51 -1.17
C ASP A 128 -4.50 -26.51 0.29
N ASN A 129 -3.94 -25.70 1.17
CA ASN A 129 -4.23 -25.71 2.60
C ASN A 129 -5.55 -24.96 2.90
N ALA A 130 -6.66 -25.66 2.86
CA ALA A 130 -8.01 -25.09 3.03
C ALA A 130 -8.35 -24.69 4.47
N ASP A 131 -7.58 -25.13 5.47
CA ASP A 131 -7.91 -24.97 6.90
C ASP A 131 -7.09 -23.90 7.63
N LEU A 132 -6.45 -22.99 6.90
CA LEU A 132 -5.75 -21.86 7.51
C LEU A 132 -6.73 -20.95 8.26
N ARG A 133 -6.46 -20.67 9.54
CA ARG A 133 -7.25 -19.77 10.36
C ARG A 133 -6.38 -18.98 11.33
N GLY A 134 -6.75 -17.73 11.58
CA GLY A 134 -6.06 -16.86 12.53
C GLY A 134 -4.62 -16.54 12.12
N VAL A 135 -4.32 -16.64 10.82
CA VAL A 135 -2.96 -16.37 10.31
C VAL A 135 -2.73 -14.88 10.10
N THR A 136 -1.49 -14.47 10.22
CA THR A 136 -1.05 -13.10 10.04
C THR A 136 -0.31 -12.93 8.72
N CYS A 137 -0.73 -11.94 7.94
CA CYS A 137 -0.17 -11.59 6.63
C CYS A 137 0.48 -10.22 6.69
N TYR A 138 1.69 -10.08 6.15
CA TYR A 138 2.44 -8.82 6.21
C TYR A 138 3.03 -8.44 4.86
N ASP A 139 3.06 -7.13 4.58
CA ASP A 139 3.85 -6.55 3.49
C ASP A 139 4.58 -5.30 3.99
N PRO A 140 5.94 -5.31 4.00
CA PRO A 140 6.76 -4.18 4.43
C PRO A 140 6.89 -3.04 3.40
N SER A 141 6.33 -3.19 2.21
CA SER A 141 6.30 -2.22 1.11
C SER A 141 4.97 -2.29 0.38
N ALA A 142 3.88 -2.16 1.14
CA ALA A 142 2.57 -2.65 0.77
C ALA A 142 1.92 -1.96 -0.43
N GLY A 143 2.33 -0.73 -0.78
CA GLY A 143 1.68 0.04 -1.81
C GLY A 143 0.17 0.15 -1.55
N THR A 144 -0.65 -0.08 -2.54
CA THR A 144 -2.12 -0.10 -2.42
C THR A 144 -2.68 -1.42 -1.87
N GLY A 145 -1.80 -2.40 -1.54
CA GLY A 145 -2.19 -3.66 -0.93
C GLY A 145 -2.55 -4.79 -1.89
N THR A 146 -2.22 -4.68 -3.16
CA THR A 146 -2.55 -5.69 -4.18
C THR A 146 -2.10 -7.11 -3.80
N LEU A 147 -0.88 -7.26 -3.27
CA LEU A 147 -0.35 -8.56 -2.81
C LEU A 147 -1.12 -9.07 -1.58
N LEU A 148 -1.40 -8.20 -0.62
CA LEU A 148 -2.14 -8.53 0.59
C LEU A 148 -3.59 -8.92 0.30
N MET A 149 -4.26 -8.21 -0.62
CA MET A 149 -5.63 -8.56 -1.05
C MET A 149 -5.67 -9.92 -1.75
N ALA A 150 -4.72 -10.22 -2.63
CA ALA A 150 -4.63 -11.52 -3.27
C ALA A 150 -4.41 -12.65 -2.26
N LEU A 151 -3.56 -12.40 -1.25
CA LEU A 151 -3.27 -13.37 -0.19
C LEU A 151 -4.48 -13.58 0.72
N ALA A 152 -5.14 -12.50 1.17
CA ALA A 152 -6.35 -12.58 1.98
C ALA A 152 -7.49 -13.30 1.26
N HIS A 153 -7.66 -13.03 -0.02
CA HIS A 153 -8.67 -13.71 -0.84
C HIS A 153 -8.39 -15.22 -0.98
N GLN A 154 -7.11 -15.61 -1.11
CA GLN A 154 -6.73 -17.02 -1.20
C GLN A 154 -6.89 -17.79 0.12
N ILE A 155 -6.71 -17.12 1.26
CA ILE A 155 -6.86 -17.70 2.61
C ILE A 155 -8.32 -17.70 3.05
N GLY A 156 -9.04 -16.63 2.75
CA GLY A 156 -10.35 -16.24 3.27
C GLY A 156 -10.19 -15.00 4.16
N GLU A 157 -10.97 -13.96 3.87
CA GLU A 157 -10.86 -12.64 4.51
C GLU A 157 -11.17 -12.68 6.01
N ASP A 158 -12.01 -13.61 6.44
CA ASP A 158 -12.38 -13.87 7.84
C ASP A 158 -11.37 -14.74 8.61
N ARG A 159 -10.34 -15.24 7.92
CA ARG A 159 -9.36 -16.20 8.47
C ARG A 159 -7.97 -15.63 8.67
N CYS A 160 -7.73 -14.40 8.24
CA CYS A 160 -6.42 -13.75 8.35
C CYS A 160 -6.52 -12.33 8.90
N SER A 161 -5.40 -11.86 9.46
CA SER A 161 -5.19 -10.46 9.84
C SER A 161 -4.10 -9.86 8.97
N ILE A 162 -4.38 -8.69 8.40
CA ILE A 162 -3.46 -7.97 7.52
C ILE A 162 -2.64 -6.97 8.31
N TYR A 163 -1.36 -6.94 8.04
CA TYR A 163 -0.39 -5.97 8.55
C TYR A 163 0.34 -5.35 7.36
N SER A 164 0.59 -4.06 7.41
CA SER A 164 1.27 -3.37 6.32
C SER A 164 2.06 -2.17 6.82
N GLN A 165 3.15 -1.88 6.11
CA GLN A 165 3.84 -0.61 6.25
C GLN A 165 4.29 -0.13 4.89
N ASP A 166 4.13 1.17 4.62
CA ASP A 166 4.59 1.81 3.39
C ASP A 166 4.98 3.27 3.66
N ILE A 167 5.99 3.76 2.98
CA ILE A 167 6.45 5.15 3.12
C ILE A 167 5.44 6.14 2.52
N SER A 168 4.65 5.71 1.54
CA SER A 168 3.68 6.54 0.83
C SER A 168 2.37 6.65 1.63
N GLU A 169 2.06 7.86 2.06
CA GLU A 169 0.77 8.20 2.69
C GLU A 169 -0.40 7.84 1.76
N LYS A 170 -0.33 8.25 0.50
CA LYS A 170 -1.36 7.99 -0.50
C LYS A 170 -1.62 6.49 -0.72
N SER A 171 -0.57 5.69 -0.74
CA SER A 171 -0.69 4.23 -0.85
C SER A 171 -1.36 3.63 0.39
N SER A 172 -0.99 4.10 1.57
CA SER A 172 -1.58 3.65 2.84
C SER A 172 -3.07 4.00 2.95
N GLU A 173 -3.47 5.19 2.47
CA GLU A 173 -4.88 5.59 2.37
C GLU A 173 -5.67 4.63 1.45
N MET A 174 -5.14 4.35 0.26
CA MET A 174 -5.77 3.45 -0.70
C MET A 174 -5.86 2.02 -0.18
N LEU A 175 -4.82 1.53 0.52
CA LEU A 175 -4.87 0.22 1.18
C LEU A 175 -5.97 0.15 2.23
N ARG A 176 -6.16 1.19 3.04
CA ARG A 176 -7.26 1.23 4.03
C ARG A 176 -8.63 1.11 3.36
N LEU A 177 -8.84 1.84 2.27
CA LEU A 177 -10.08 1.73 1.50
C LEU A 177 -10.24 0.33 0.91
N ASN A 178 -9.16 -0.29 0.40
CA ASN A 178 -9.20 -1.68 -0.07
C ASN A 178 -9.59 -2.66 1.05
N LEU A 179 -9.06 -2.50 2.26
CA LEU A 179 -9.43 -3.33 3.41
C LEU A 179 -10.92 -3.20 3.75
N ILE A 180 -11.47 -1.99 3.73
CA ILE A 180 -12.90 -1.75 3.96
C ILE A 180 -13.75 -2.45 2.91
N LEU A 181 -13.43 -2.26 1.63
CA LEU A 181 -14.15 -2.84 0.50
C LEU A 181 -14.11 -4.38 0.50
N ASN A 182 -13.05 -4.98 1.06
CA ASN A 182 -12.87 -6.43 1.12
C ASN A 182 -13.25 -7.05 2.48
N SER A 183 -14.03 -6.35 3.31
CA SER A 183 -14.48 -6.83 4.64
C SER A 183 -13.35 -7.15 5.62
N LEU A 184 -12.19 -6.50 5.46
CA LEU A 184 -10.99 -6.63 6.31
C LEU A 184 -10.83 -5.46 7.29
N SER A 185 -11.93 -4.79 7.67
CA SER A 185 -11.90 -3.58 8.52
C SER A 185 -11.24 -3.80 9.88
N ALA A 186 -11.27 -5.03 10.42
CA ALA A 186 -10.56 -5.38 11.64
C ALA A 186 -9.03 -5.21 11.53
N SER A 187 -8.48 -5.20 10.33
CA SER A 187 -7.04 -5.00 10.06
C SER A 187 -6.64 -3.53 9.90
N LEU A 188 -7.58 -2.59 9.89
CA LEU A 188 -7.28 -1.15 9.72
C LEU A 188 -6.26 -0.58 10.71
N PRO A 189 -6.25 -0.98 12.02
CA PRO A 189 -5.24 -0.52 12.96
C PRO A 189 -3.81 -0.95 12.61
N ASN A 190 -3.65 -1.97 11.78
CA ASN A 190 -2.36 -2.53 11.39
C ASN A 190 -1.78 -1.90 10.11
N VAL A 191 -2.45 -0.91 9.53
CA VAL A 191 -1.94 -0.15 8.38
C VAL A 191 -1.15 1.04 8.90
N VAL A 192 0.16 1.04 8.66
CA VAL A 192 1.06 2.08 9.15
C VAL A 192 1.77 2.78 7.99
N GLN A 193 1.78 4.11 8.03
CA GLN A 193 2.57 4.94 7.12
C GLN A 193 3.94 5.21 7.75
N GLY A 194 5.01 4.92 7.04
CA GLY A 194 6.37 5.20 7.48
C GLY A 194 7.42 4.33 6.79
N ASN A 195 8.68 4.69 6.99
CA ASN A 195 9.80 3.96 6.40
C ASN A 195 10.09 2.68 7.20
N THR A 196 9.73 1.55 6.65
CA THR A 196 9.91 0.22 7.26
C THR A 196 11.35 -0.10 7.64
N LEU A 197 12.30 0.39 6.88
CA LEU A 197 13.72 0.07 7.12
C LEU A 197 14.30 0.86 8.28
N THR A 198 13.93 2.13 8.45
CA THR A 198 14.43 2.97 9.54
C THR A 198 13.57 2.91 10.79
N GLU A 199 12.25 2.74 10.62
CA GLU A 199 11.25 2.81 11.68
C GLU A 199 10.23 1.67 11.55
N PRO A 200 10.63 0.40 11.75
CA PRO A 200 9.70 -0.72 11.70
C PRO A 200 8.67 -0.60 12.81
N SER A 201 7.40 -0.48 12.43
CA SER A 201 6.30 -0.23 13.37
C SER A 201 5.68 -1.50 13.94
N HIS A 202 5.80 -2.61 13.24
CA HIS A 202 5.29 -3.89 13.70
C HIS A 202 6.33 -4.60 14.56
N THR A 203 6.31 -4.28 15.86
CA THR A 203 7.23 -4.82 16.86
C THR A 203 6.48 -5.41 18.05
N GLU A 204 7.13 -6.31 18.76
CA GLU A 204 6.69 -6.81 20.07
C GLU A 204 7.02 -5.77 21.17
N LEU A 205 6.48 -5.97 22.35
CA LEU A 205 6.77 -5.09 23.51
C LEU A 205 8.27 -5.03 23.87
N SER A 206 9.03 -6.06 23.51
CA SER A 206 10.49 -6.12 23.67
C SER A 206 11.25 -5.24 22.68
N GLY A 207 10.58 -4.68 21.66
CA GLY A 207 11.20 -3.99 20.54
C GLY A 207 11.67 -4.90 19.40
N ALA A 208 11.59 -6.23 19.57
CA ALA A 208 11.88 -7.18 18.50
C ALA A 208 10.81 -7.10 17.40
N LEU A 209 11.20 -7.41 16.15
CA LEU A 209 10.25 -7.46 15.05
C LEU A 209 9.16 -8.50 15.31
N LYS A 210 7.91 -8.11 15.07
CA LYS A 210 6.79 -9.05 15.07
C LYS A 210 6.98 -10.09 13.97
N LYS A 211 6.58 -11.34 14.28
CA LYS A 211 6.70 -12.48 13.36
C LYS A 211 5.35 -12.80 12.72
N PHE A 212 5.38 -13.12 11.40
CA PHE A 212 4.20 -13.34 10.59
C PHE A 212 4.18 -14.73 9.95
N ASP A 213 2.98 -15.24 9.70
CA ASP A 213 2.79 -16.54 9.04
C ASP A 213 3.08 -16.44 7.54
N PHE A 214 2.63 -15.36 6.92
CA PHE A 214 2.85 -15.09 5.50
C PHE A 214 3.38 -13.68 5.30
N ILE A 215 4.42 -13.55 4.48
CA ILE A 215 4.95 -12.25 4.06
C ILE A 215 4.99 -12.21 2.54
N VAL A 216 4.41 -11.15 1.97
CA VAL A 216 4.51 -10.82 0.55
C VAL A 216 5.16 -9.47 0.40
N SER A 217 5.93 -9.24 -0.66
CA SER A 217 6.49 -7.91 -0.91
C SER A 217 6.91 -7.74 -2.36
N ASN A 218 6.67 -6.56 -2.90
CA ASN A 218 7.30 -6.06 -4.11
C ASN A 218 8.05 -4.76 -3.78
N PRO A 219 9.23 -4.86 -3.16
CA PRO A 219 9.96 -3.70 -2.71
C PRO A 219 10.58 -2.92 -3.87
N PRO A 220 10.91 -1.62 -3.69
CA PRO A 220 11.67 -0.88 -4.68
C PRO A 220 13.01 -1.57 -4.95
N PHE A 221 13.36 -1.80 -6.23
CA PHE A 221 14.58 -2.53 -6.58
C PHE A 221 15.83 -1.69 -6.41
N LYS A 222 15.75 -0.42 -6.81
CA LYS A 222 16.83 0.54 -6.73
C LYS A 222 16.32 1.86 -6.18
N LEU A 223 16.89 2.25 -5.06
CA LEU A 223 16.67 3.55 -4.44
C LEU A 223 17.96 3.92 -3.74
N ASP A 224 18.46 5.14 -3.95
CA ASP A 224 19.62 5.64 -3.20
C ASP A 224 19.16 6.10 -1.81
N PHE A 225 19.85 5.62 -0.78
CA PHE A 225 19.57 5.92 0.63
C PHE A 225 20.83 6.21 1.44
N PRO A 226 21.73 7.08 0.95
CA PRO A 226 22.99 7.36 1.62
C PRO A 226 22.80 7.99 3.00
N GLU A 227 21.68 8.67 3.23
CA GLU A 227 21.37 9.42 4.47
C GLU A 227 21.19 8.48 5.67
N TYR A 228 20.53 7.35 5.47
CA TYR A 228 20.26 6.39 6.54
C TYR A 228 20.96 5.04 6.36
N ARG A 229 21.79 4.92 5.33
CA ARG A 229 22.53 3.66 5.05
C ARG A 229 23.37 3.20 6.23
N ASP A 230 24.06 4.11 6.90
CA ASP A 230 24.97 3.78 8.00
C ASP A 230 24.16 3.42 9.27
N THR A 231 22.98 4.00 9.45
CA THR A 231 22.02 3.60 10.49
C THR A 231 21.55 2.16 10.28
N LEU A 232 21.20 1.78 9.04
CA LEU A 232 20.84 0.40 8.75
C LEU A 232 22.01 -0.56 8.98
N ALA A 233 23.22 -0.18 8.60
CA ALA A 233 24.41 -1.00 8.77
C ALA A 233 24.80 -1.23 10.23
N ALA A 234 24.37 -0.37 11.14
CA ALA A 234 24.58 -0.53 12.58
C ALA A 234 23.66 -1.60 13.19
N ASP A 235 22.50 -1.87 12.57
CA ASP A 235 21.59 -2.95 12.97
C ASP A 235 22.02 -4.30 12.36
N THR A 236 23.11 -4.84 12.92
CA THR A 236 23.72 -6.08 12.42
C THR A 236 22.87 -7.34 12.68
N ILE A 237 21.86 -7.26 13.53
CA ILE A 237 20.92 -8.35 13.79
C ILE A 237 19.95 -8.46 12.62
N ARG A 238 19.33 -7.36 12.26
CA ARG A 238 18.35 -7.34 11.16
C ARG A 238 19.03 -7.41 9.80
N PHE A 239 20.16 -6.72 9.62
CA PHE A 239 20.92 -6.67 8.35
C PHE A 239 22.22 -7.47 8.42
N TRP A 240 22.12 -8.70 8.90
CA TRP A 240 23.22 -9.63 9.12
C TRP A 240 24.04 -9.95 7.86
N ALA A 241 23.43 -9.92 6.67
CA ALA A 241 24.11 -10.11 5.40
C ALA A 241 24.72 -8.81 4.84
N GLY A 242 24.63 -7.72 5.59
CA GLY A 242 25.16 -6.39 5.24
C GLY A 242 24.17 -5.51 4.49
N VAL A 243 24.56 -4.26 4.32
CA VAL A 243 23.76 -3.21 3.66
C VAL A 243 24.49 -2.75 2.40
N PRO A 244 23.82 -2.52 1.27
CA PRO A 244 24.45 -2.07 0.03
C PRO A 244 25.37 -0.86 0.22
N ASN A 245 26.52 -0.88 -0.42
CA ASN A 245 27.47 0.23 -0.32
C ASN A 245 26.98 1.46 -1.07
N LYS A 246 27.42 2.64 -0.59
CA LYS A 246 27.27 3.89 -1.34
C LYS A 246 28.04 3.76 -2.65
N VAL A 247 27.39 4.04 -3.76
CA VAL A 247 27.99 3.91 -5.10
C VAL A 247 28.30 5.29 -5.66
N LYS A 248 29.49 5.48 -6.25
CA LYS A 248 29.75 6.68 -7.05
C LYS A 248 28.80 6.67 -8.25
N LYS A 249 27.95 7.68 -8.37
CA LYS A 249 26.93 7.74 -9.42
C LYS A 249 27.59 7.89 -10.79
N ILE A 250 27.39 6.88 -11.64
CA ILE A 250 27.73 6.98 -13.07
C ILE A 250 26.70 7.85 -13.79
N ASN A 251 25.43 7.74 -13.38
CA ASN A 251 24.34 8.59 -13.83
C ASN A 251 23.61 9.15 -12.60
N PRO A 252 23.71 10.49 -12.32
CA PRO A 252 23.10 11.11 -11.15
C PRO A 252 21.56 10.95 -11.09
N GLU A 253 20.91 10.81 -12.23
CA GLU A 253 19.46 10.72 -12.33
C GLU A 253 18.89 9.31 -12.06
N LYS A 254 19.76 8.29 -12.04
CA LYS A 254 19.31 6.88 -11.86
C LYS A 254 19.78 6.34 -10.52
N PRO A 255 18.85 5.84 -9.68
CA PRO A 255 19.21 5.14 -8.44
C PRO A 255 20.03 3.90 -8.74
N GLN A 256 21.05 3.61 -7.91
CA GLN A 256 21.99 2.50 -8.13
C GLN A 256 22.09 1.54 -6.94
N MET A 257 21.68 1.96 -5.73
CA MET A 257 21.73 1.11 -4.55
C MET A 257 20.59 0.08 -4.57
N GLY A 258 20.93 -1.18 -4.32
CA GLY A 258 19.95 -2.28 -4.33
C GLY A 258 19.18 -2.37 -3.01
N ILE A 259 18.29 -1.43 -2.72
CA ILE A 259 17.54 -1.35 -1.46
C ILE A 259 16.69 -2.61 -1.18
N TYR A 260 16.24 -3.32 -2.20
CA TYR A 260 15.48 -4.56 -2.05
C TYR A 260 16.20 -5.62 -1.20
N LEU A 261 17.54 -5.58 -1.14
CA LEU A 261 18.36 -6.47 -0.31
C LEU A 261 18.16 -6.20 1.19
N CYS A 262 17.86 -4.96 1.57
CA CYS A 262 17.47 -4.64 2.95
C CYS A 262 16.06 -5.14 3.25
N PHE A 263 15.12 -5.01 2.31
CA PHE A 263 13.77 -5.55 2.45
C PHE A 263 13.77 -7.07 2.58
N LEU A 264 14.59 -7.81 1.79
CA LEU A 264 14.74 -9.25 1.92
C LEU A 264 15.16 -9.66 3.34
N GLN A 265 16.16 -9.00 3.91
CA GLN A 265 16.61 -9.27 5.26
C GLN A 265 15.54 -8.93 6.30
N HIS A 266 14.82 -7.83 6.12
CA HIS A 266 13.69 -7.48 6.98
C HIS A 266 12.58 -8.53 6.92
N VAL A 267 12.23 -9.04 5.73
CA VAL A 267 11.26 -10.12 5.54
C VAL A 267 11.69 -11.38 6.29
N ILE A 268 12.94 -11.83 6.11
CA ILE A 268 13.48 -13.02 6.82
C ILE A 268 13.39 -12.84 8.33
N ASN A 269 13.77 -11.65 8.84
CA ASN A 269 13.70 -11.36 10.26
C ASN A 269 12.27 -11.18 10.81
N SER A 270 11.28 -10.99 9.96
CA SER A 270 9.86 -10.87 10.34
C SER A 270 9.06 -12.14 10.09
N LEU A 271 9.69 -13.22 9.62
CA LEU A 271 9.01 -14.47 9.31
C LEU A 271 9.03 -15.39 10.54
N LYS A 272 7.90 -16.06 10.83
CA LYS A 272 7.85 -17.17 11.81
C LYS A 272 8.68 -18.35 11.31
N ASP A 273 9.12 -19.23 12.19
CA ASP A 273 9.90 -20.42 11.83
C ASP A 273 9.17 -21.33 10.82
N THR A 274 7.85 -21.42 10.93
CA THR A 274 6.98 -22.15 9.99
C THR A 274 6.36 -21.28 8.91
N GLY A 275 6.68 -19.98 8.92
CA GLY A 275 6.12 -18.99 8.01
C GLY A 275 6.68 -19.14 6.59
N LYS A 276 5.96 -18.56 5.63
CA LYS A 276 6.36 -18.57 4.22
C LYS A 276 6.36 -17.14 3.68
N SER A 277 7.30 -16.85 2.79
CA SER A 277 7.35 -15.54 2.13
C SER A 277 7.51 -15.67 0.61
N ALA A 278 6.98 -14.69 -0.11
CA ALA A 278 7.21 -14.50 -1.53
C ALA A 278 7.56 -13.03 -1.80
N VAL A 279 8.70 -12.79 -2.43
CA VAL A 279 9.22 -11.46 -2.69
C VAL A 279 9.56 -11.32 -4.17
N VAL A 280 9.12 -10.24 -4.79
CA VAL A 280 9.49 -9.89 -6.15
C VAL A 280 10.91 -9.31 -6.13
N VAL A 281 11.78 -9.88 -6.95
CA VAL A 281 13.20 -9.45 -7.06
C VAL A 281 13.57 -9.20 -8.51
N PRO A 282 14.55 -8.32 -8.78
CA PRO A 282 15.02 -8.13 -10.14
C PRO A 282 15.72 -9.39 -10.68
N THR A 283 15.63 -9.63 -11.99
CA THR A 283 16.25 -10.81 -12.64
C THR A 283 17.75 -10.93 -12.35
N GLY A 284 18.44 -9.81 -12.19
CA GLY A 284 19.86 -9.77 -11.81
C GLY A 284 20.17 -10.38 -10.44
N PHE A 285 19.18 -10.56 -9.57
CA PHE A 285 19.35 -11.21 -8.27
C PHE A 285 19.81 -12.68 -8.43
N ILE A 286 19.20 -13.39 -9.38
CA ILE A 286 19.50 -14.82 -9.61
C ILE A 286 20.71 -14.98 -10.54
N THR A 287 20.91 -14.07 -11.51
CA THR A 287 21.89 -14.25 -12.59
C THR A 287 23.23 -13.55 -12.33
N SER A 288 23.33 -12.67 -11.32
CA SER A 288 24.55 -11.92 -11.05
C SER A 288 25.65 -12.82 -10.49
N LYS A 289 26.74 -12.97 -11.24
CA LYS A 289 27.98 -13.63 -10.77
C LYS A 289 28.82 -12.75 -9.84
N LYS A 290 28.52 -11.48 -9.70
CA LYS A 290 29.25 -10.56 -8.83
C LYS A 290 28.74 -10.73 -7.40
N ARG A 291 29.55 -11.33 -6.56
CA ARG A 291 29.48 -11.28 -5.09
C ARG A 291 29.69 -9.84 -4.59
N ASN A 292 28.89 -8.90 -4.96
CA ASN A 292 28.93 -7.58 -4.38
C ASN A 292 27.94 -7.54 -3.22
N ASN A 293 28.44 -8.01 -2.07
CA ASN A 293 28.04 -7.60 -0.72
C ASN A 293 26.64 -7.98 -0.21
N VAL A 294 25.94 -8.94 -0.75
CA VAL A 294 24.91 -9.66 -0.01
C VAL A 294 24.91 -11.09 -0.51
N VAL A 295 25.12 -11.99 0.39
CA VAL A 295 25.25 -13.42 0.14
C VAL A 295 23.94 -13.95 -0.46
N ALA A 296 24.03 -14.57 -1.63
CA ALA A 296 23.05 -15.57 -2.05
C ALA A 296 23.30 -16.82 -1.19
N TYR A 297 22.35 -17.20 -0.38
CA TYR A 297 22.25 -18.51 0.21
C TYR A 297 21.44 -19.43 -0.68
#